data_3003222c86aee343dbd12a792bca2259
#
_entry.id   3003222c86aee343dbd12a792bca2259
#
_cell.length_a   1.000
_cell.length_b   1.000
_cell.length_c   1.000
_cell.angle_alpha   90.00
_cell.angle_beta   90.00
_cell.angle_gamma   90.00
#
_symmetry.space_group_name_H-M   'P 1'
#
loop_
_entity.id
_entity.type
_entity.pdbx_description
1 polymer ?
#
loop_
_entity_poly.entity_id
_entity_poly.type
_entity_poly.pdbx_seq_one_letter_code
_entity_poly.pdbx_strand_id
1 'polypeptide(L)'
;VKFSLHYTLQSKGSWEREYRDYLKEVKEAEKLGFSAVYVGEHHFSEDGWSPAPFLALSAAASITKRVKLGTNIIILALHNPFEIAEQTAVLDVISGGRAILGVGLGYRPEEFVAFGVDIKQRAKVYEEKLKNVKALLEGEAVQVDGFKLRVYPRPVQSPRPPVWIAAKSEEAVRKAARRGDAWIMDPVTDINVLKKRMQAYIEELKKAGKSVRDFPLRREVFISEKDEEIEKAKHLMLESYKEDYYAWGHLQDSYGNEIDPHKVSYDEIKDQVLSRMIIGKPDFAINEIEKYERELGATELMIKLSFPGIDHQMRMNVIRTIASKVMPHFLND
;
A
#
# COMPACT_ATOMS: atom_id res chain seq x y z
N VAL A 1 -3.83 -14.66 -9.32
CA VAL A 1 -3.42 -13.40 -8.68
C VAL A 1 -4.36 -12.28 -9.09
N LYS A 2 -4.86 -11.47 -8.13
CA LYS A 2 -5.61 -10.23 -8.38
C LYS A 2 -4.64 -9.08 -8.69
N PHE A 3 -5.09 -8.14 -9.51
CA PHE A 3 -4.31 -6.94 -9.87
C PHE A 3 -5.01 -5.69 -9.35
N SER A 4 -4.27 -4.84 -8.67
CA SER A 4 -4.77 -3.56 -8.14
C SER A 4 -3.77 -2.43 -8.39
N LEU A 5 -4.24 -1.20 -8.35
CA LEU A 5 -3.39 -0.02 -8.51
C LEU A 5 -3.11 0.63 -7.15
N HIS A 6 -1.90 1.10 -6.97
CA HIS A 6 -1.47 1.87 -5.81
C HIS A 6 -0.97 3.24 -6.23
N TYR A 7 -1.48 4.28 -5.60
CA TYR A 7 -1.13 5.67 -5.88
C TYR A 7 -0.50 6.37 -4.68
N THR A 8 0.49 7.18 -4.96
CA THR A 8 1.09 8.12 -4.02
C THR A 8 0.79 9.58 -4.39
N LEU A 9 0.28 9.82 -5.60
CA LEU A 9 -0.17 11.12 -6.13
C LEU A 9 0.93 12.20 -6.15
N GLN A 10 2.19 11.75 -6.23
CA GLN A 10 3.37 12.61 -6.32
C GLN A 10 3.43 13.30 -7.69
N SER A 11 3.84 14.57 -7.72
CA SER A 11 4.03 15.32 -8.96
C SER A 11 5.11 16.39 -8.80
N LYS A 12 6.07 16.42 -9.72
CA LYS A 12 7.01 17.55 -9.90
C LYS A 12 6.43 18.66 -10.79
N GLY A 13 5.15 18.54 -11.19
CA GLY A 13 4.45 19.48 -12.07
C GLY A 13 3.16 20.02 -11.44
N SER A 14 2.02 19.68 -12.04
CA SER A 14 0.71 20.14 -11.56
C SER A 14 0.02 19.05 -10.74
N TRP A 15 -0.16 19.28 -9.45
CA TRP A 15 -0.96 18.40 -8.56
C TRP A 15 -2.43 18.32 -9.01
N GLU A 16 -3.01 19.41 -9.50
CA GLU A 16 -4.37 19.41 -10.06
C GLU A 16 -4.50 18.41 -11.21
N ARG A 17 -3.51 18.38 -12.12
CA ARG A 17 -3.48 17.42 -13.22
C ARG A 17 -3.31 15.98 -12.71
N GLU A 18 -2.41 15.76 -11.75
CA GLU A 18 -2.15 14.43 -11.19
C GLU A 18 -3.42 13.83 -10.57
N TYR A 19 -4.17 14.59 -9.76
CA TYR A 19 -5.43 14.12 -9.17
C TYR A 19 -6.53 13.90 -10.22
N ARG A 20 -6.59 14.72 -11.27
CA ARG A 20 -7.53 14.48 -12.39
C ARG A 20 -7.18 13.24 -13.19
N ASP A 21 -5.90 13.00 -13.44
CA ASP A 21 -5.42 11.86 -14.21
C ASP A 21 -5.58 10.58 -13.41
N TYR A 22 -5.32 10.60 -12.10
CA TYR A 22 -5.67 9.53 -11.17
C TYR A 22 -7.13 9.06 -11.32
N LEU A 23 -8.08 9.98 -11.33
CA LEU A 23 -9.50 9.61 -11.46
C LEU A 23 -9.82 8.97 -12.82
N LYS A 24 -9.17 9.43 -13.91
CA LYS A 24 -9.32 8.79 -15.23
C LYS A 24 -8.74 7.38 -15.25
N GLU A 25 -7.55 7.21 -14.67
CA GLU A 25 -6.87 5.92 -14.55
C GLU A 25 -7.68 4.91 -13.73
N VAL A 26 -8.20 5.34 -12.58
CA VAL A 26 -9.07 4.52 -11.73
C VAL A 26 -10.33 4.05 -12.48
N LYS A 27 -10.97 4.96 -13.21
CA LYS A 27 -12.16 4.63 -14.00
C LYS A 27 -11.86 3.64 -15.11
N GLU A 28 -10.72 3.77 -15.77
CA GLU A 28 -10.29 2.84 -16.81
C GLU A 28 -9.88 1.49 -16.21
N ALA A 29 -9.13 1.49 -15.11
CA ALA A 29 -8.73 0.27 -14.42
C ALA A 29 -9.95 -0.59 -14.00
N GLU A 30 -11.00 0.04 -13.47
CA GLU A 30 -12.25 -0.69 -13.16
C GLU A 30 -12.86 -1.35 -14.39
N LYS A 31 -12.87 -0.67 -15.55
CA LYS A 31 -13.38 -1.24 -16.79
C LYS A 31 -12.54 -2.43 -17.26
N LEU A 32 -11.25 -2.34 -17.08
CA LEU A 32 -10.29 -3.35 -17.49
C LEU A 32 -10.16 -4.53 -16.51
N GLY A 33 -10.91 -4.53 -15.40
CA GLY A 33 -10.97 -5.68 -14.49
C GLY A 33 -9.98 -5.65 -13.32
N PHE A 34 -9.34 -4.52 -13.04
CA PHE A 34 -8.57 -4.38 -11.80
C PHE A 34 -9.47 -4.51 -10.57
N SER A 35 -8.95 -5.14 -9.52
CA SER A 35 -9.71 -5.53 -8.33
C SER A 35 -9.85 -4.43 -7.29
N ALA A 36 -8.84 -3.57 -7.17
CA ALA A 36 -8.80 -2.53 -6.14
C ALA A 36 -7.95 -1.33 -6.55
N VAL A 37 -8.15 -0.24 -5.82
CA VAL A 37 -7.32 0.97 -5.85
C VAL A 37 -6.91 1.31 -4.43
N TYR A 38 -5.63 1.57 -4.25
CA TYR A 38 -5.06 1.94 -2.97
C TYR A 38 -4.39 3.31 -3.06
N VAL A 39 -4.45 4.07 -1.96
CA VAL A 39 -3.73 5.35 -1.82
C VAL A 39 -2.90 5.32 -0.54
N GLY A 40 -1.62 5.66 -0.67
CA GLY A 40 -0.68 5.74 0.45
C GLY A 40 -0.65 7.12 1.09
N GLU A 41 -0.10 7.22 2.31
CA GLU A 41 0.04 8.46 3.06
C GLU A 41 1.51 8.77 3.34
N HIS A 42 1.90 10.02 3.07
CA HIS A 42 3.03 10.71 3.65
C HIS A 42 2.75 12.21 3.72
N HIS A 43 3.45 12.90 4.59
CA HIS A 43 3.29 14.34 4.80
C HIS A 43 4.60 15.08 4.52
N PHE A 44 4.50 16.37 4.19
CA PHE A 44 5.63 17.29 4.04
C PHE A 44 6.64 16.86 2.96
N SER A 45 6.20 16.11 1.96
CA SER A 45 6.98 15.82 0.77
C SER A 45 6.74 16.91 -0.26
N GLU A 46 7.81 17.51 -0.80
CA GLU A 46 7.72 18.65 -1.72
C GLU A 46 7.02 18.29 -3.04
N ASP A 47 7.07 17.03 -3.44
CA ASP A 47 6.38 16.50 -4.61
C ASP A 47 4.87 16.20 -4.35
N GLY A 48 4.39 16.45 -3.12
CA GLY A 48 2.99 16.32 -2.76
C GLY A 48 2.51 14.89 -2.61
N TRP A 49 3.37 13.96 -2.14
CA TRP A 49 2.91 12.62 -1.76
C TRP A 49 1.62 12.72 -0.94
N SER A 50 0.60 11.98 -1.32
CA SER A 50 -0.77 12.15 -0.81
C SER A 50 -0.83 12.26 0.72
N PRO A 51 -1.24 13.41 1.26
CA PRO A 51 -1.41 13.59 2.71
C PRO A 51 -2.81 13.21 3.21
N ALA A 52 -3.74 12.93 2.30
CA ALA A 52 -5.15 12.71 2.62
C ALA A 52 -5.77 11.57 1.79
N PRO A 53 -5.38 10.31 2.02
CA PRO A 53 -5.84 9.17 1.22
C PRO A 53 -7.35 9.02 1.16
N PHE A 54 -8.07 9.27 2.27
CA PHE A 54 -9.53 9.15 2.29
C PHE A 54 -10.24 10.10 1.34
N LEU A 55 -9.72 11.32 1.13
CA LEU A 55 -10.30 12.27 0.17
C LEU A 55 -10.15 11.75 -1.27
N ALA A 56 -8.96 11.27 -1.64
CA ALA A 56 -8.72 10.69 -2.96
C ALA A 56 -9.58 9.43 -3.19
N LEU A 57 -9.68 8.55 -2.19
CA LEU A 57 -10.49 7.34 -2.26
C LEU A 57 -11.99 7.64 -2.33
N SER A 58 -12.48 8.67 -1.63
CA SER A 58 -13.88 9.11 -1.71
C SER A 58 -14.22 9.65 -3.10
N ALA A 59 -13.31 10.40 -3.72
CA ALA A 59 -13.46 10.83 -5.10
C ALA A 59 -13.50 9.62 -6.07
N ALA A 60 -12.64 8.63 -5.89
CA ALA A 60 -12.66 7.39 -6.66
C ALA A 60 -13.96 6.58 -6.43
N ALA A 61 -14.47 6.55 -5.19
CA ALA A 61 -15.73 5.87 -4.86
C ALA A 61 -16.90 6.38 -5.66
N SER A 62 -16.96 7.71 -5.89
CA SER A 62 -18.06 8.37 -6.60
C SER A 62 -18.14 8.02 -8.10
N ILE A 63 -17.02 7.58 -8.70
CA ILE A 63 -16.93 7.28 -10.14
C ILE A 63 -16.79 5.80 -10.46
N THR A 64 -16.75 4.95 -9.44
CA THR A 64 -16.55 3.48 -9.55
C THR A 64 -17.68 2.71 -8.85
N LYS A 65 -17.86 1.44 -9.19
CA LYS A 65 -18.92 0.59 -8.64
C LYS A 65 -18.45 -0.77 -8.12
N ARG A 66 -17.27 -1.25 -8.53
CA ARG A 66 -16.80 -2.60 -8.24
C ARG A 66 -15.46 -2.67 -7.54
N VAL A 67 -14.48 -1.84 -7.95
CA VAL A 67 -13.14 -1.88 -7.35
C VAL A 67 -13.19 -1.60 -5.87
N LYS A 68 -12.45 -2.37 -5.09
CA LYS A 68 -12.18 -2.09 -3.67
C LYS A 68 -11.39 -0.79 -3.54
N LEU A 69 -11.55 -0.11 -2.44
CA LEU A 69 -10.94 1.21 -2.18
C LEU A 69 -10.22 1.15 -0.84
N GLY A 70 -8.92 1.14 -0.87
CA GLY A 70 -8.13 0.91 0.32
C GLY A 70 -7.05 1.95 0.57
N THR A 71 -6.75 2.18 1.82
CA THR A 71 -5.53 2.88 2.19
C THR A 71 -4.35 1.89 2.16
N ASN A 72 -3.19 2.33 1.67
CA ASN A 72 -1.95 1.57 1.76
C ASN A 72 -0.77 2.52 1.92
N ILE A 73 -0.64 2.99 3.09
CA ILE A 73 -1.33 2.80 4.38
C ILE A 73 -1.68 4.15 4.99
N ILE A 74 -2.53 4.16 6.02
CA ILE A 74 -2.62 5.26 6.98
C ILE A 74 -1.56 5.08 8.05
N ILE A 75 -0.82 6.14 8.36
CA ILE A 75 0.16 6.17 9.47
C ILE A 75 -0.61 6.33 10.77
N LEU A 76 -1.20 5.24 11.27
CA LEU A 76 -2.22 5.27 12.31
C LEU A 76 -1.76 5.97 13.61
N ALA A 77 -0.46 5.91 13.91
CA ALA A 77 0.08 6.58 15.10
C ALA A 77 -0.13 8.10 15.09
N LEU A 78 -0.21 8.73 13.92
CA LEU A 78 -0.36 10.18 13.76
C LEU A 78 -1.81 10.66 13.99
N HIS A 79 -2.81 9.80 13.79
CA HIS A 79 -4.21 10.18 13.71
C HIS A 79 -5.02 9.88 14.97
N ASN A 80 -6.15 10.59 15.12
CA ASN A 80 -7.14 10.26 16.13
C ASN A 80 -7.90 8.97 15.70
N PRO A 81 -8.01 7.95 16.56
CA PRO A 81 -8.65 6.68 16.20
C PRO A 81 -10.14 6.81 15.91
N PHE A 82 -10.85 7.77 16.52
CA PHE A 82 -12.25 8.06 16.19
C PHE A 82 -12.39 8.60 14.78
N GLU A 83 -11.56 9.57 14.41
CA GLU A 83 -11.55 10.15 13.07
C GLU A 83 -11.27 9.10 12.00
N ILE A 84 -10.28 8.23 12.20
CA ILE A 84 -9.98 7.15 11.24
C ILE A 84 -11.14 6.16 11.14
N ALA A 85 -11.78 5.81 12.24
CA ALA A 85 -12.93 4.92 12.22
C ALA A 85 -14.13 5.57 11.50
N GLU A 86 -14.41 6.86 11.74
CA GLU A 86 -15.47 7.62 11.04
C GLU A 86 -15.19 7.72 9.54
N GLN A 87 -13.99 8.14 9.14
CA GLN A 87 -13.62 8.26 7.73
C GLN A 87 -13.70 6.90 7.00
N THR A 88 -13.26 5.82 7.67
CA THR A 88 -13.37 4.46 7.11
C THR A 88 -14.83 4.05 6.94
N ALA A 89 -15.68 4.30 7.93
CA ALA A 89 -17.10 3.97 7.88
C ALA A 89 -17.82 4.80 6.79
N VAL A 90 -17.51 6.09 6.68
CA VAL A 90 -18.07 6.96 5.64
C VAL A 90 -17.63 6.51 4.24
N LEU A 91 -16.34 6.18 4.04
CA LEU A 91 -15.86 5.64 2.77
C LEU A 91 -16.58 4.34 2.43
N ASP A 92 -16.81 3.48 3.42
CA ASP A 92 -17.53 2.21 3.23
C ASP A 92 -18.98 2.44 2.81
N VAL A 93 -19.67 3.39 3.42
CA VAL A 93 -21.04 3.78 3.05
C VAL A 93 -21.08 4.38 1.65
N ILE A 94 -20.23 5.36 1.33
CA ILE A 94 -20.19 5.99 -0.01
C ILE A 94 -19.90 4.95 -1.10
N SER A 95 -19.01 4.02 -0.82
CA SER A 95 -18.62 3.00 -1.78
C SER A 95 -19.58 1.79 -1.85
N GLY A 96 -20.54 1.67 -0.93
CA GLY A 96 -21.43 0.51 -0.86
C GLY A 96 -20.73 -0.77 -0.43
N GLY A 97 -19.87 -0.70 0.58
CA GLY A 97 -19.19 -1.87 1.17
C GLY A 97 -17.91 -2.28 0.45
N ARG A 98 -17.14 -1.31 -0.08
CA ARG A 98 -15.89 -1.59 -0.82
C ARG A 98 -14.63 -1.10 -0.10
N ALA A 99 -14.73 -0.51 1.09
CA ALA A 99 -13.58 0.02 1.81
C ALA A 99 -12.66 -1.08 2.36
N ILE A 100 -11.35 -0.80 2.36
CA ILE A 100 -10.30 -1.56 3.06
C ILE A 100 -9.46 -0.55 3.84
N LEU A 101 -9.26 -0.78 5.13
CA LEU A 101 -8.39 0.04 5.95
C LEU A 101 -7.01 -0.60 6.07
N GLY A 102 -6.05 -0.12 5.31
CA GLY A 102 -4.65 -0.47 5.48
C GLY A 102 -3.95 0.50 6.43
N VAL A 103 -3.28 -0.02 7.43
CA VAL A 103 -2.60 0.77 8.47
C VAL A 103 -1.15 0.36 8.65
N GLY A 104 -0.31 1.30 9.04
CA GLY A 104 1.10 1.09 9.34
C GLY A 104 1.61 1.98 10.45
N LEU A 105 2.84 1.71 10.87
CA LEU A 105 3.45 2.35 12.04
C LEU A 105 3.98 3.76 11.75
N GLY A 106 4.47 4.01 10.52
CA GLY A 106 5.22 5.22 10.20
C GLY A 106 6.68 5.17 10.65
N TYR A 107 7.51 6.03 10.03
CA TYR A 107 8.97 6.01 10.27
C TYR A 107 9.64 7.38 10.11
N ARG A 108 9.03 8.37 9.44
CA ARG A 108 9.62 9.69 9.19
C ARG A 108 9.51 10.60 10.43
N PRO A 109 10.65 11.00 11.05
CA PRO A 109 10.60 11.77 12.31
C PRO A 109 9.85 13.09 12.22
N GLU A 110 9.97 13.80 11.09
CA GLU A 110 9.30 15.08 10.87
C GLU A 110 7.77 14.96 10.90
N GLU A 111 7.20 13.85 10.44
CA GLU A 111 5.77 13.60 10.52
C GLU A 111 5.33 13.48 11.98
N PHE A 112 6.06 12.72 12.78
CA PHE A 112 5.76 12.54 14.20
C PHE A 112 5.87 13.85 14.99
N VAL A 113 6.89 14.67 14.71
CA VAL A 113 7.06 15.98 15.34
C VAL A 113 5.89 16.90 15.00
N ALA A 114 5.52 16.99 13.72
CA ALA A 114 4.44 17.87 13.26
C ALA A 114 3.06 17.47 13.82
N PHE A 115 2.81 16.18 13.99
CA PHE A 115 1.56 15.67 14.56
C PHE A 115 1.58 15.51 16.10
N GLY A 116 2.67 15.95 16.76
CA GLY A 116 2.77 15.95 18.22
C GLY A 116 2.86 14.56 18.86
N VAL A 117 3.39 13.58 18.13
CA VAL A 117 3.55 12.19 18.60
C VAL A 117 5.03 11.89 18.85
N ASP A 118 5.37 11.42 20.03
CA ASP A 118 6.73 10.93 20.30
C ASP A 118 6.99 9.65 19.49
N ILE A 119 7.92 9.74 18.54
CA ILE A 119 8.30 8.62 17.67
C ILE A 119 8.80 7.40 18.47
N LYS A 120 9.39 7.59 19.64
CA LYS A 120 9.82 6.49 20.52
C LYS A 120 8.64 5.71 21.11
N GLN A 121 7.48 6.35 21.23
CA GLN A 121 6.24 5.75 21.72
C GLN A 121 5.35 5.22 20.59
N ARG A 122 5.74 5.42 19.31
CA ARG A 122 4.87 5.13 18.15
C ARG A 122 4.26 3.73 18.15
N ALA A 123 5.02 2.71 18.58
CA ALA A 123 4.53 1.34 18.61
C ALA A 123 3.40 1.15 19.63
N LYS A 124 3.53 1.72 20.83
CA LYS A 124 2.51 1.68 21.88
C LYS A 124 1.26 2.45 21.44
N VAL A 125 1.45 3.66 20.93
CA VAL A 125 0.37 4.51 20.43
C VAL A 125 -0.38 3.84 19.28
N TYR A 126 0.35 3.24 18.34
CA TYR A 126 -0.24 2.49 17.21
C TYR A 126 -1.11 1.32 17.71
N GLU A 127 -0.62 0.52 18.64
CA GLU A 127 -1.32 -0.63 19.16
C GLU A 127 -2.63 -0.27 19.86
N GLU A 128 -2.62 0.78 20.66
CA GLU A 128 -3.81 1.29 21.33
C GLU A 128 -4.84 1.82 20.33
N LYS A 129 -4.38 2.64 19.37
CA LYS A 129 -5.24 3.20 18.32
C LYS A 129 -5.83 2.10 17.42
N LEU A 130 -5.03 1.09 17.03
CA LEU A 130 -5.52 -0.04 16.25
C LEU A 130 -6.65 -0.81 16.96
N LYS A 131 -6.49 -1.06 18.25
CA LYS A 131 -7.53 -1.69 19.07
C LYS A 131 -8.82 -0.86 19.06
N ASN A 132 -8.70 0.44 19.28
CA ASN A 132 -9.85 1.36 19.33
C ASN A 132 -10.55 1.47 17.96
N VAL A 133 -9.81 1.64 16.87
CA VAL A 133 -10.38 1.71 15.52
C VAL A 133 -11.17 0.44 15.19
N LYS A 134 -10.62 -0.74 15.49
CA LYS A 134 -11.34 -2.00 15.23
C LYS A 134 -12.63 -2.10 16.04
N ALA A 135 -12.59 -1.83 17.33
CA ALA A 135 -13.76 -1.84 18.21
C ALA A 135 -14.84 -0.86 17.70
N LEU A 136 -14.43 0.37 17.36
CA LEU A 136 -15.35 1.40 16.83
C LEU A 136 -16.01 0.96 15.52
N LEU A 137 -15.24 0.39 14.59
CA LEU A 137 -15.76 -0.12 13.31
C LEU A 137 -16.70 -1.33 13.50
N GLU A 138 -16.45 -2.17 14.48
CA GLU A 138 -17.35 -3.30 14.88
C GLU A 138 -18.58 -2.82 15.65
N GLY A 139 -18.59 -1.53 16.03
CA GLY A 139 -19.70 -0.89 16.68
C GLY A 139 -19.68 -0.94 18.18
N GLU A 140 -18.59 -1.34 18.74
CA GLU A 140 -18.38 -1.26 20.16
C GLU A 140 -18.19 0.19 20.63
N ALA A 141 -18.40 0.43 21.92
CA ALA A 141 -18.10 1.72 22.53
C ALA A 141 -16.67 1.72 23.08
N VAL A 142 -15.96 2.79 22.83
CA VAL A 142 -14.66 3.07 23.43
C VAL A 142 -14.86 4.07 24.58
N GLN A 143 -14.26 3.77 25.72
CA GLN A 143 -14.32 4.62 26.90
C GLN A 143 -13.24 5.70 26.84
N VAL A 144 -13.62 6.98 26.93
CA VAL A 144 -12.70 8.12 27.01
C VAL A 144 -13.22 9.09 28.05
N ASP A 145 -12.45 9.39 29.07
CA ASP A 145 -12.75 10.39 30.12
C ASP A 145 -14.18 10.29 30.68
N GLY A 146 -14.64 9.06 30.95
CA GLY A 146 -15.98 8.79 31.46
C GLY A 146 -17.08 8.67 30.39
N PHE A 147 -16.83 9.00 29.16
CA PHE A 147 -17.78 8.88 28.07
C PHE A 147 -17.66 7.54 27.35
N LYS A 148 -18.80 6.93 27.00
CA LYS A 148 -18.89 5.77 26.10
C LYS A 148 -19.21 6.24 24.70
N LEU A 149 -18.20 6.30 23.84
CA LEU A 149 -18.28 6.86 22.48
C LEU A 149 -18.37 5.77 21.45
N ARG A 150 -19.24 5.95 20.46
CA ARG A 150 -19.40 5.09 19.27
C ARG A 150 -19.32 5.94 18.00
N VAL A 151 -18.94 5.31 16.90
CA VAL A 151 -18.84 5.95 15.60
C VAL A 151 -20.12 5.74 14.79
N TYR A 152 -20.56 6.77 14.09
CA TYR A 152 -21.65 6.78 13.12
C TYR A 152 -21.24 7.61 11.89
N PRO A 153 -21.71 7.26 10.65
CA PRO A 153 -22.54 6.10 10.35
C PRO A 153 -21.83 4.78 10.62
N ARG A 154 -22.58 3.68 10.64
CA ARG A 154 -22.00 2.33 10.70
C ARG A 154 -21.51 1.93 9.31
N PRO A 155 -20.42 1.16 9.20
CA PRO A 155 -20.02 0.55 7.95
C PRO A 155 -21.14 -0.33 7.35
N VAL A 156 -21.13 -0.47 6.03
CA VAL A 156 -21.99 -1.41 5.31
C VAL A 156 -21.47 -2.85 5.49
N GLN A 157 -20.16 -3.01 5.50
CA GLN A 157 -19.52 -4.32 5.67
C GLN A 157 -19.69 -4.84 7.11
N SER A 158 -19.99 -6.13 7.26
CA SER A 158 -20.14 -6.82 8.55
C SER A 158 -19.06 -7.90 8.68
N PRO A 159 -18.38 -8.03 9.83
CA PRO A 159 -18.53 -7.22 11.05
C PRO A 159 -17.99 -5.80 10.91
N ARG A 160 -17.12 -5.52 9.93
CA ARG A 160 -16.50 -4.23 9.59
C ARG A 160 -15.72 -4.32 8.27
N PRO A 161 -15.28 -3.20 7.68
CA PRO A 161 -14.27 -3.20 6.63
C PRO A 161 -13.00 -3.96 7.06
N PRO A 162 -12.35 -4.72 6.16
CA PRO A 162 -11.10 -5.40 6.47
C PRO A 162 -10.03 -4.41 6.93
N VAL A 163 -9.27 -4.78 7.97
CA VAL A 163 -8.13 -4.02 8.48
C VAL A 163 -6.84 -4.77 8.13
N TRP A 164 -6.09 -4.23 7.19
CA TRP A 164 -4.84 -4.79 6.72
C TRP A 164 -3.66 -4.08 7.37
N ILE A 165 -2.63 -4.82 7.75
CA ILE A 165 -1.50 -4.28 8.52
C ILE A 165 -0.23 -4.38 7.68
N ALA A 166 0.42 -3.23 7.44
CA ALA A 166 1.77 -3.21 6.88
C ALA A 166 2.79 -3.44 8.00
N ALA A 167 3.67 -4.39 7.80
CA ALA A 167 4.69 -4.77 8.77
C ALA A 167 5.98 -5.21 8.07
N LYS A 168 7.14 -4.77 8.60
CA LYS A 168 8.45 -5.00 7.99
C LYS A 168 9.38 -5.90 8.82
N SER A 169 9.31 -5.89 10.16
CA SER A 169 10.07 -6.82 11.00
C SER A 169 9.29 -8.12 11.24
N GLU A 170 9.98 -9.22 11.52
CA GLU A 170 9.33 -10.51 11.81
C GLU A 170 8.36 -10.41 12.99
N GLU A 171 8.74 -9.70 14.07
CA GLU A 171 7.86 -9.49 15.22
C GLU A 171 6.58 -8.73 14.83
N ALA A 172 6.71 -7.66 14.01
CA ALA A 172 5.56 -6.90 13.53
C ALA A 172 4.67 -7.74 12.61
N VAL A 173 5.25 -8.62 11.78
CA VAL A 173 4.51 -9.57 10.92
C VAL A 173 3.73 -10.58 11.76
N ARG A 174 4.32 -11.13 12.83
CA ARG A 174 3.59 -11.99 13.79
C ARG A 174 2.43 -11.23 14.47
N LYS A 175 2.64 -9.97 14.82
CA LYS A 175 1.55 -9.12 15.35
C LYS A 175 0.46 -8.88 14.29
N ALA A 176 0.84 -8.65 13.03
CA ALA A 176 -0.12 -8.49 11.93
C ALA A 176 -0.99 -9.75 11.77
N ALA A 177 -0.42 -10.94 11.88
CA ALA A 177 -1.16 -12.20 11.85
C ALA A 177 -2.23 -12.28 12.95
N ARG A 178 -1.89 -11.89 14.17
CA ARG A 178 -2.85 -11.92 15.29
C ARG A 178 -3.95 -10.88 15.18
N ARG A 179 -3.63 -9.68 14.68
CA ARG A 179 -4.46 -8.47 14.84
C ARG A 179 -5.12 -7.98 13.56
N GLY A 180 -4.51 -8.25 12.40
CA GLY A 180 -5.02 -7.86 11.08
C GLY A 180 -5.89 -8.93 10.42
N ASP A 181 -6.52 -8.54 9.33
CA ASP A 181 -7.23 -9.44 8.42
C ASP A 181 -6.33 -9.87 7.25
N ALA A 182 -5.29 -9.08 6.96
CA ALA A 182 -4.17 -9.45 6.09
C ALA A 182 -2.89 -8.71 6.49
N TRP A 183 -1.74 -9.23 6.06
CA TRP A 183 -0.45 -8.57 6.12
C TRP A 183 -0.09 -8.02 4.74
N ILE A 184 0.13 -6.71 4.64
CA ILE A 184 0.62 -6.07 3.41
C ILE A 184 2.14 -6.23 3.36
N MET A 185 2.62 -6.95 2.35
CA MET A 185 4.04 -7.11 2.07
C MET A 185 4.57 -5.85 1.38
N ASP A 186 5.60 -5.24 1.99
CA ASP A 186 6.18 -3.98 1.54
C ASP A 186 7.04 -4.13 0.26
N PRO A 187 7.25 -3.05 -0.51
CA PRO A 187 7.97 -3.10 -1.77
C PRO A 187 9.50 -3.10 -1.62
N VAL A 188 10.01 -2.64 -0.47
CA VAL A 188 11.45 -2.44 -0.27
C VAL A 188 12.18 -3.68 0.27
N THR A 189 11.45 -4.74 0.57
CA THR A 189 12.00 -5.99 1.13
C THR A 189 12.30 -7.01 0.03
N ASP A 190 13.48 -7.62 0.11
CA ASP A 190 13.90 -8.72 -0.75
C ASP A 190 13.00 -9.96 -0.60
N ILE A 191 12.80 -10.70 -1.69
CA ILE A 191 11.92 -11.87 -1.72
C ILE A 191 12.34 -12.95 -0.72
N ASN A 192 13.63 -13.18 -0.51
CA ASN A 192 14.10 -14.20 0.42
C ASN A 192 13.80 -13.82 1.88
N VAL A 193 13.83 -12.53 2.19
CA VAL A 193 13.42 -12.01 3.50
C VAL A 193 11.90 -12.10 3.64
N LEU A 194 11.14 -11.77 2.60
CA LEU A 194 9.67 -11.95 2.60
C LEU A 194 9.26 -13.41 2.80
N LYS A 195 9.97 -14.38 2.20
CA LYS A 195 9.72 -15.81 2.41
C LYS A 195 9.86 -16.22 3.88
N LYS A 196 10.92 -15.79 4.55
CA LYS A 196 11.11 -16.06 5.99
C LYS A 196 9.98 -15.43 6.82
N ARG A 197 9.62 -14.19 6.51
CA ARG A 197 8.52 -13.48 7.19
C ARG A 197 7.17 -14.13 6.91
N MET A 198 6.94 -14.64 5.70
CA MET A 198 5.72 -15.37 5.36
C MET A 198 5.59 -16.67 6.16
N GLN A 199 6.68 -17.41 6.35
CA GLN A 199 6.68 -18.58 7.23
C GLN A 199 6.27 -18.20 8.66
N ALA A 200 6.85 -17.13 9.22
CA ALA A 200 6.51 -16.61 10.54
C ALA A 200 5.04 -16.14 10.61
N TYR A 201 4.52 -15.53 9.55
CA TYR A 201 3.13 -15.12 9.45
C TYR A 201 2.17 -16.31 9.49
N ILE A 202 2.42 -17.31 8.67
CA ILE A 202 1.60 -18.55 8.59
C ILE A 202 1.63 -19.34 9.91
N GLU A 203 2.80 -19.47 10.52
CA GLU A 203 2.92 -20.10 11.85
C GLU A 203 2.05 -19.40 12.89
N GLU A 204 2.08 -18.07 12.89
CA GLU A 204 1.33 -17.30 13.87
C GLU A 204 -0.17 -17.32 13.60
N LEU A 205 -0.61 -17.34 12.34
CA LEU A 205 -2.01 -17.55 11.97
C LEU A 205 -2.51 -18.91 12.50
N LYS A 206 -1.73 -19.99 12.31
CA LYS A 206 -2.08 -21.31 12.82
C LYS A 206 -2.22 -21.30 14.34
N LYS A 207 -1.28 -20.69 15.07
CA LYS A 207 -1.35 -20.56 16.54
C LYS A 207 -2.58 -19.78 16.99
N ALA A 208 -2.97 -18.73 16.24
CA ALA A 208 -4.13 -17.91 16.52
C ALA A 208 -5.46 -18.53 16.05
N GLY A 209 -5.45 -19.70 15.41
CA GLY A 209 -6.64 -20.34 14.84
C GLY A 209 -7.31 -19.51 13.74
N LYS A 210 -6.52 -18.66 13.02
CA LYS A 210 -7.02 -17.76 11.99
C LYS A 210 -6.78 -18.31 10.59
N SER A 211 -7.74 -18.09 9.70
CA SER A 211 -7.61 -18.31 8.26
C SER A 211 -7.64 -16.97 7.54
N VAL A 212 -6.63 -16.68 6.75
CA VAL A 212 -6.51 -15.49 5.90
C VAL A 212 -6.45 -15.93 4.45
N ARG A 213 -7.12 -15.20 3.58
CA ARG A 213 -7.17 -15.49 2.13
C ARG A 213 -6.42 -14.47 1.29
N ASP A 214 -6.18 -13.28 1.83
CA ASP A 214 -5.54 -12.18 1.12
C ASP A 214 -4.07 -12.05 1.56
N PHE A 215 -3.17 -12.19 0.59
CA PHE A 215 -1.72 -12.03 0.76
C PHE A 215 -1.25 -10.94 -0.22
N PRO A 216 -1.56 -9.67 0.07
CA PRO A 216 -1.25 -8.56 -0.82
C PRO A 216 0.24 -8.24 -0.81
N LEU A 217 0.82 -8.16 -2.00
CA LEU A 217 2.20 -7.75 -2.26
C LEU A 217 2.20 -6.44 -3.04
N ARG A 218 2.87 -5.41 -2.52
CA ARG A 218 3.11 -4.20 -3.29
C ARG A 218 4.42 -4.30 -4.07
N ARG A 219 4.40 -3.90 -5.35
CA ARG A 219 5.58 -3.74 -6.19
C ARG A 219 5.45 -2.53 -7.10
N GLU A 220 6.58 -1.93 -7.41
CA GLU A 220 6.74 -0.94 -8.45
C GLU A 220 6.77 -1.67 -9.79
N VAL A 221 5.92 -1.23 -10.72
CA VAL A 221 5.71 -1.95 -11.99
C VAL A 221 5.70 -0.98 -13.16
N PHE A 222 6.47 -1.30 -14.19
CA PHE A 222 6.36 -0.64 -15.49
C PHE A 222 6.53 -1.66 -16.62
N ILE A 223 5.52 -1.78 -17.46
CA ILE A 223 5.50 -2.78 -18.55
C ILE A 223 5.30 -2.09 -19.88
N SER A 224 6.24 -2.32 -20.79
CA SER A 224 6.17 -1.82 -22.18
C SER A 224 6.81 -2.81 -23.14
N GLU A 225 6.40 -2.76 -24.41
CA GLU A 225 7.10 -3.46 -25.52
C GLU A 225 8.33 -2.70 -26.01
N LYS A 226 8.45 -1.41 -25.66
CA LYS A 226 9.49 -0.52 -26.14
C LYS A 226 10.62 -0.43 -25.13
N ASP A 227 11.81 -0.83 -25.53
CA ASP A 227 13.00 -0.80 -24.67
C ASP A 227 13.35 0.62 -24.21
N GLU A 228 13.12 1.64 -25.03
CA GLU A 228 13.32 3.05 -24.65
C GLU A 228 12.41 3.49 -23.49
N GLU A 229 11.13 3.11 -23.52
CA GLU A 229 10.19 3.42 -22.44
C GLU A 229 10.58 2.69 -21.14
N ILE A 230 11.06 1.44 -21.25
CA ILE A 230 11.54 0.63 -20.13
C ILE A 230 12.76 1.28 -19.47
N GLU A 231 13.77 1.67 -20.25
CA GLU A 231 14.97 2.31 -19.70
C GLU A 231 14.67 3.69 -19.08
N LYS A 232 13.80 4.47 -19.71
CA LYS A 232 13.30 5.73 -19.13
C LYS A 232 12.61 5.50 -17.80
N ALA A 233 11.74 4.50 -17.70
CA ALA A 233 11.02 4.17 -16.47
C ALA A 233 11.98 3.71 -15.37
N LYS A 234 12.96 2.85 -15.67
CA LYS A 234 14.00 2.43 -14.71
C LYS A 234 14.70 3.63 -14.10
N HIS A 235 15.15 4.56 -14.93
CA HIS A 235 15.84 5.76 -14.47
C HIS A 235 14.94 6.59 -13.53
N LEU A 236 13.72 6.93 -13.96
CA LEU A 236 12.79 7.75 -13.19
C LEU A 236 12.39 7.10 -11.85
N MET A 237 12.16 5.79 -11.86
CA MET A 237 11.77 5.05 -10.66
C MET A 237 12.93 4.92 -9.67
N LEU A 238 14.16 4.71 -10.15
CA LEU A 238 15.35 4.69 -9.30
C LEU A 238 15.64 6.06 -8.69
N GLU A 239 15.51 7.15 -9.46
CA GLU A 239 15.66 8.52 -8.93
C GLU A 239 14.62 8.82 -7.85
N SER A 240 13.36 8.47 -8.06
CA SER A 240 12.32 8.63 -7.03
C SER A 240 12.63 7.82 -5.75
N TYR A 241 13.14 6.59 -5.89
CA TYR A 241 13.56 5.79 -4.74
C TYR A 241 14.72 6.40 -3.98
N LYS A 242 15.65 7.06 -4.69
CA LYS A 242 16.76 7.78 -4.09
C LYS A 242 16.29 9.01 -3.32
N GLU A 243 15.40 9.80 -3.92
CA GLU A 243 14.85 11.01 -3.32
C GLU A 243 13.94 10.71 -2.10
N ASP A 244 13.24 9.57 -2.12
CA ASP A 244 12.28 9.14 -1.09
C ASP A 244 12.90 8.10 -0.12
N TYR A 245 12.68 6.82 -0.39
CA TYR A 245 12.97 5.73 0.55
C TYR A 245 14.42 5.64 0.99
N TYR A 246 15.38 5.92 0.10
CA TYR A 246 16.79 5.95 0.49
C TYR A 246 17.10 7.16 1.37
N ALA A 247 16.72 8.36 0.97
CA ALA A 247 16.94 9.58 1.74
C ALA A 247 16.28 9.53 3.12
N TRP A 248 15.14 8.83 3.23
CA TRP A 248 14.43 8.63 4.50
C TRP A 248 14.96 7.45 5.34
N GLY A 249 16.04 6.77 4.90
CA GLY A 249 16.60 5.61 5.61
C GLY A 249 15.65 4.42 5.72
N HIS A 250 14.73 4.25 4.76
CA HIS A 250 13.70 3.21 4.80
C HIS A 250 14.01 1.96 3.96
N LEU A 251 15.12 1.95 3.23
CA LEU A 251 15.53 0.79 2.44
C LEU A 251 16.11 -0.32 3.31
N GLN A 252 16.05 -1.55 2.83
CA GLN A 252 16.69 -2.72 3.43
C GLN A 252 17.67 -3.38 2.45
N ASP A 253 18.73 -3.97 2.99
CA ASP A 253 19.62 -4.85 2.24
C ASP A 253 18.94 -6.19 1.88
N SER A 254 19.67 -7.08 1.22
CA SER A 254 19.18 -8.42 0.84
C SER A 254 18.93 -9.36 2.04
N TYR A 255 19.38 -8.97 3.23
CA TYR A 255 19.20 -9.72 4.47
C TYR A 255 18.09 -9.17 5.35
N GLY A 256 17.54 -8.00 4.98
CA GLY A 256 16.46 -7.32 5.70
C GLY A 256 16.93 -6.34 6.78
N ASN A 257 18.22 -5.98 6.80
CA ASN A 257 18.74 -4.94 7.66
C ASN A 257 18.47 -3.56 7.06
N GLU A 258 18.17 -2.57 7.89
CA GLU A 258 17.99 -1.20 7.43
C GLU A 258 19.31 -0.60 6.94
N ILE A 259 19.25 0.06 5.78
CA ILE A 259 20.39 0.72 5.15
C ILE A 259 20.47 2.14 5.69
N ASP A 260 21.61 2.47 6.30
CA ASP A 260 21.94 3.82 6.73
C ASP A 260 22.47 4.63 5.53
N PRO A 261 21.73 5.65 5.04
CA PRO A 261 22.16 6.43 3.87
C PRO A 261 23.42 7.26 4.10
N HIS A 262 23.87 7.41 5.35
CA HIS A 262 25.14 8.07 5.67
C HIS A 262 26.36 7.12 5.58
N LYS A 263 26.12 5.80 5.47
CA LYS A 263 27.18 4.78 5.44
C LYS A 263 27.30 4.03 4.13
N VAL A 264 26.20 3.87 3.42
CA VAL A 264 26.13 3.10 2.18
C VAL A 264 25.59 4.01 1.10
N SER A 265 26.31 4.20 -0.01
CA SER A 265 25.85 5.05 -1.10
C SER A 265 24.71 4.39 -1.88
N TYR A 266 23.85 5.22 -2.50
CA TYR A 266 22.75 4.70 -3.32
C TYR A 266 23.25 3.88 -4.52
N ASP A 267 24.39 4.28 -5.10
CA ASP A 267 24.99 3.57 -6.24
C ASP A 267 25.41 2.13 -5.91
N GLU A 268 25.75 1.85 -4.66
CA GLU A 268 26.11 0.50 -4.18
C GLU A 268 24.88 -0.43 -4.06
N ILE A 269 23.68 0.13 -3.94
CA ILE A 269 22.45 -0.64 -3.69
C ILE A 269 21.40 -0.54 -4.80
N LYS A 270 21.59 0.33 -5.80
CA LYS A 270 20.58 0.56 -6.85
C LYS A 270 20.16 -0.71 -7.60
N ASP A 271 21.08 -1.63 -7.83
CA ASP A 271 20.75 -2.91 -8.50
C ASP A 271 19.89 -3.81 -7.63
N GLN A 272 20.11 -3.80 -6.30
CA GLN A 272 19.23 -4.48 -5.35
C GLN A 272 17.85 -3.84 -5.31
N VAL A 273 17.76 -2.52 -5.38
CA VAL A 273 16.48 -1.79 -5.46
C VAL A 273 15.75 -2.18 -6.74
N LEU A 274 16.45 -2.14 -7.88
CA LEU A 274 15.89 -2.48 -9.18
C LEU A 274 15.40 -3.93 -9.24
N SER A 275 16.12 -4.87 -8.63
CA SER A 275 15.73 -6.30 -8.59
C SER A 275 14.39 -6.58 -7.90
N ARG A 276 13.86 -5.63 -7.15
CA ARG A 276 12.57 -5.70 -6.45
C ARG A 276 11.42 -5.11 -7.26
N MET A 277 11.74 -4.46 -8.38
CA MET A 277 10.77 -3.83 -9.28
C MET A 277 10.45 -4.76 -10.45
N ILE A 278 9.25 -4.68 -10.97
CA ILE A 278 8.82 -5.42 -12.16
C ILE A 278 8.83 -4.44 -13.34
N ILE A 279 9.99 -4.26 -13.97
CA ILE A 279 10.18 -3.31 -15.07
C ILE A 279 10.70 -4.05 -16.29
N GLY A 280 9.88 -4.18 -17.33
CA GLY A 280 10.27 -4.92 -18.54
C GLY A 280 9.14 -5.19 -19.51
N LYS A 281 9.33 -6.20 -20.36
CA LYS A 281 8.32 -6.68 -21.30
C LYS A 281 7.26 -7.54 -20.61
N PRO A 282 6.09 -7.75 -21.22
CA PRO A 282 5.00 -8.53 -20.62
C PRO A 282 5.42 -9.93 -20.13
N ASP A 283 6.21 -10.67 -20.91
CA ASP A 283 6.67 -12.01 -20.54
C ASP A 283 7.58 -12.00 -19.31
N PHE A 284 8.45 -11.00 -19.17
CA PHE A 284 9.25 -10.81 -17.97
C PHE A 284 8.36 -10.57 -16.75
N ALA A 285 7.34 -9.70 -16.91
CA ALA A 285 6.41 -9.40 -15.82
C ALA A 285 5.61 -10.64 -15.39
N ILE A 286 5.13 -11.45 -16.33
CA ILE A 286 4.45 -12.71 -16.04
C ILE A 286 5.33 -13.62 -15.19
N ASN A 287 6.57 -13.86 -15.61
CA ASN A 287 7.52 -14.72 -14.89
C ASN A 287 7.80 -14.23 -13.46
N GLU A 288 7.97 -12.91 -13.26
CA GLU A 288 8.20 -12.33 -11.93
C GLU A 288 6.95 -12.44 -11.04
N ILE A 289 5.76 -12.25 -11.59
CA ILE A 289 4.50 -12.37 -10.84
C ILE A 289 4.25 -13.83 -10.44
N GLU A 290 4.44 -14.79 -11.35
CA GLU A 290 4.37 -16.24 -11.04
C GLU A 290 5.36 -16.63 -9.93
N LYS A 291 6.56 -16.07 -9.95
CA LYS A 291 7.55 -16.28 -8.90
C LYS A 291 7.03 -15.82 -7.54
N TYR A 292 6.44 -14.61 -7.44
CA TYR A 292 5.85 -14.12 -6.20
C TYR A 292 4.64 -14.95 -5.75
N GLU A 293 3.81 -15.39 -6.68
CA GLU A 293 2.69 -16.29 -6.37
C GLU A 293 3.19 -17.62 -5.82
N ARG A 294 4.11 -18.29 -6.52
CA ARG A 294 4.66 -19.58 -6.13
C ARG A 294 5.46 -19.54 -4.82
N GLU A 295 6.28 -18.50 -4.63
CA GLU A 295 7.23 -18.43 -3.51
C GLU A 295 6.67 -17.78 -2.25
N LEU A 296 5.70 -16.87 -2.39
CA LEU A 296 5.09 -16.15 -1.27
C LEU A 296 3.62 -16.49 -1.07
N GLY A 297 2.98 -17.16 -2.01
CA GLY A 297 1.53 -17.33 -2.03
C GLY A 297 0.80 -16.00 -2.23
N ALA A 298 1.42 -15.04 -2.92
CA ALA A 298 0.82 -13.73 -3.16
C ALA A 298 -0.49 -13.88 -3.94
N THR A 299 -1.59 -13.37 -3.40
CA THR A 299 -2.93 -13.44 -3.99
C THR A 299 -3.34 -12.15 -4.69
N GLU A 300 -2.64 -11.07 -4.41
CA GLU A 300 -2.88 -9.76 -4.99
C GLU A 300 -1.58 -9.02 -5.22
N LEU A 301 -1.38 -8.49 -6.43
CA LEU A 301 -0.29 -7.57 -6.75
C LEU A 301 -0.81 -6.14 -6.74
N MET A 302 -0.36 -5.35 -5.77
CA MET A 302 -0.61 -3.91 -5.68
C MET A 302 0.46 -3.17 -6.48
N ILE A 303 0.08 -2.66 -7.64
CA ILE A 303 0.96 -2.05 -8.62
C ILE A 303 1.10 -0.56 -8.37
N LYS A 304 2.30 -0.10 -8.03
CA LYS A 304 2.66 1.32 -8.11
C LYS A 304 3.32 1.58 -9.47
N LEU A 305 2.70 2.45 -10.26
CA LEU A 305 3.20 2.87 -11.57
C LEU A 305 3.28 4.40 -11.71
N SER A 306 2.76 5.14 -10.73
CA SER A 306 2.81 6.60 -10.69
C SER A 306 4.09 7.06 -10.00
N PHE A 307 5.00 7.65 -10.78
CA PHE A 307 6.24 8.25 -10.32
C PHE A 307 6.42 9.61 -10.98
N PRO A 308 7.07 10.57 -10.31
CA PRO A 308 7.42 11.84 -10.93
C PRO A 308 8.16 11.64 -12.26
N GLY A 309 7.65 12.24 -13.36
CA GLY A 309 8.19 12.09 -14.70
C GLY A 309 7.59 10.97 -15.56
N ILE A 310 6.83 10.04 -14.98
CA ILE A 310 5.99 9.09 -15.73
C ILE A 310 4.63 9.73 -15.93
N ASP A 311 4.37 10.19 -17.15
CA ASP A 311 3.15 10.92 -17.47
C ASP A 311 1.91 10.01 -17.55
N HIS A 312 0.73 10.65 -17.59
CA HIS A 312 -0.56 9.96 -17.67
C HIS A 312 -0.67 9.00 -18.86
N GLN A 313 -0.18 9.39 -20.03
CA GLN A 313 -0.27 8.54 -21.21
C GLN A 313 0.57 7.27 -21.07
N MET A 314 1.77 7.39 -20.51
CA MET A 314 2.62 6.24 -20.19
C MET A 314 1.92 5.32 -19.18
N ARG A 315 1.37 5.87 -18.10
CA ARG A 315 0.62 5.09 -17.09
C ARG A 315 -0.58 4.37 -17.69
N MET A 316 -1.36 5.06 -18.52
CA MET A 316 -2.52 4.46 -19.21
C MET A 316 -2.10 3.32 -20.15
N ASN A 317 -0.97 3.46 -20.85
CA ASN A 317 -0.44 2.39 -21.69
C ASN A 317 -0.04 1.17 -20.85
N VAL A 318 0.62 1.38 -19.70
CA VAL A 318 0.99 0.30 -18.78
C VAL A 318 -0.27 -0.41 -18.26
N ILE A 319 -1.28 0.34 -17.78
CA ILE A 319 -2.57 -0.23 -17.30
C ILE A 319 -3.22 -1.11 -18.38
N ARG A 320 -3.28 -0.63 -19.62
CA ARG A 320 -3.85 -1.39 -20.75
C ARG A 320 -3.00 -2.59 -21.14
N THR A 321 -1.68 -2.48 -21.10
CA THR A 321 -0.77 -3.59 -21.37
C THR A 321 -0.91 -4.68 -20.32
N ILE A 322 -0.98 -4.32 -19.04
CA ILE A 322 -1.23 -5.28 -17.97
C ILE A 322 -2.57 -5.99 -18.20
N ALA A 323 -3.63 -5.25 -18.46
CA ALA A 323 -4.96 -5.82 -18.64
C ALA A 323 -5.06 -6.76 -19.87
N SER A 324 -4.39 -6.44 -20.96
CA SER A 324 -4.50 -7.19 -22.21
C SER A 324 -3.47 -8.31 -22.37
N LYS A 325 -2.29 -8.20 -21.76
CA LYS A 325 -1.18 -9.14 -21.97
C LYS A 325 -0.73 -9.90 -20.72
N VAL A 326 -0.98 -9.37 -19.54
CA VAL A 326 -0.53 -10.00 -18.29
C VAL A 326 -1.68 -10.64 -17.53
N MET A 327 -2.74 -9.89 -17.25
CA MET A 327 -3.88 -10.39 -16.47
C MET A 327 -4.51 -11.67 -17.03
N PRO A 328 -4.69 -11.84 -18.36
CA PRO A 328 -5.30 -13.06 -18.92
C PRO A 328 -4.54 -14.35 -18.56
N HIS A 329 -3.23 -14.26 -18.33
CA HIS A 329 -2.44 -15.42 -17.92
C HIS A 329 -2.83 -15.94 -16.52
N PHE A 330 -3.29 -15.06 -15.63
CA PHE A 330 -3.64 -15.36 -14.22
C PHE A 330 -5.15 -15.54 -13.98
N LEU A 331 -6.00 -15.29 -14.99
CA LEU A 331 -7.46 -15.39 -14.85
C LEU A 331 -8.02 -16.75 -15.30
N ASN A 332 -7.18 -17.63 -15.86
CA ASN A 332 -7.59 -18.92 -16.42
C ASN A 332 -7.36 -20.10 -15.47
N ASP A 333 -7.02 -19.85 -14.23
CA ASP A 333 -6.91 -20.85 -13.14
C ASP A 333 -8.06 -20.61 -12.08
#